data_8804e0d7cfb12732a18e3fb83698de39
#
_entry.id   8804e0d7cfb12732a18e3fb83698de39
#
_cell.length_a   1.000
_cell.length_b   1.000
_cell.length_c   1.000
_cell.angle_alpha   90.00
_cell.angle_beta   90.00
_cell.angle_gamma   90.00
#
_symmetry.space_group_name_H-M   'P 1'
#
loop_
_entity.id
_entity.type
_entity.pdbx_description
1 polymer ?
#
loop_
_entity_poly.entity_id
_entity_poly.type
_entity_poly.pdbx_seq_one_letter_code
_entity_poly.pdbx_strand_id
1 'polypeptide(L)'
;IEASKAFAKDLMQKYNIPTAKYRVFTDAPSACAYIDAEGAPIVVKADGLALGKGVVVAQTVEEAKAAVRAMIEDKTFGQSGARVVIEEYMEGPEVSVLSFTDGEALVPMVSSMDHKRALDGDKGPNTGGMGAVAPNPYYTKEIAAECMENIFLPTIRAMRAEGRPFRGCLYFGLMLTKSGPKVVEYNCRFGDPETQAVLPLLKSDLLTVMQATTNGTLADASVEFSTGSACCVVLASEGYPKKYESGFPITMSEEAAAHCYVAGAKKDGDTLLTAGGRVLGITAAAPTLRAAVEGAYRLAEGVDFANKYC
;
A
#
# COMPACT_ATOMS: atom_id res chain seq x y z
N ILE A 1 -13.21 -2.95 6.13
CA ILE A 1 -12.08 -2.63 7.00
C ILE A 1 -11.18 -1.53 6.42
N GLU A 2 -11.17 -1.28 5.11
CA GLU A 2 -10.46 -0.15 4.50
C GLU A 2 -11.20 1.19 4.75
N ALA A 3 -12.52 1.20 4.63
CA ALA A 3 -13.33 2.41 4.70
C ALA A 3 -13.38 3.09 6.09
N SER A 4 -13.01 2.38 7.16
CA SER A 4 -12.90 2.90 8.51
C SER A 4 -11.74 2.26 9.25
N LYS A 5 -10.74 3.08 9.57
CA LYS A 5 -9.58 2.65 10.37
C LYS A 5 -9.97 2.33 11.81
N ALA A 6 -10.92 3.08 12.38
CA ALA A 6 -11.45 2.80 13.71
C ALA A 6 -12.09 1.40 13.76
N PHE A 7 -12.96 1.08 12.79
CA PHE A 7 -13.56 -0.26 12.70
C PHE A 7 -12.48 -1.36 12.56
N ALA A 8 -11.47 -1.12 11.71
CA ALA A 8 -10.38 -2.09 11.53
C ALA A 8 -9.59 -2.31 12.84
N LYS A 9 -9.32 -1.23 13.58
CA LYS A 9 -8.64 -1.30 14.88
C LYS A 9 -9.47 -2.01 15.93
N ASP A 10 -10.76 -1.70 16.04
CA ASP A 10 -11.67 -2.35 16.97
C ASP A 10 -11.80 -3.85 16.66
N LEU A 11 -11.86 -4.23 15.37
CA LEU A 11 -11.83 -5.63 14.93
C LEU A 11 -10.53 -6.32 15.37
N MET A 12 -9.38 -5.69 15.10
CA MET A 12 -8.08 -6.27 15.48
C MET A 12 -7.95 -6.44 16.99
N GLN A 13 -8.39 -5.46 17.77
CA GLN A 13 -8.38 -5.55 19.22
C GLN A 13 -9.29 -6.66 19.73
N LYS A 14 -10.53 -6.74 19.22
CA LYS A 14 -11.52 -7.75 19.62
C LYS A 14 -11.07 -9.18 19.37
N TYR A 15 -10.33 -9.40 18.29
CA TYR A 15 -9.86 -10.72 17.86
C TYR A 15 -8.37 -10.98 18.11
N ASN A 16 -7.71 -10.12 18.92
CA ASN A 16 -6.30 -10.22 19.28
C ASN A 16 -5.35 -10.28 18.08
N ILE A 17 -5.66 -9.56 17.00
CA ILE A 17 -4.80 -9.41 15.82
C ILE A 17 -3.75 -8.34 16.13
N PRO A 18 -2.43 -8.64 16.00
CA PRO A 18 -1.36 -7.70 16.33
C PRO A 18 -1.44 -6.40 15.51
N THR A 19 -1.51 -5.26 16.18
CA THR A 19 -1.51 -3.92 15.60
C THR A 19 -0.97 -2.91 16.61
N ALA A 20 -0.75 -1.66 16.18
CA ALA A 20 -0.37 -0.56 17.06
C ALA A 20 -1.43 -0.30 18.14
N LYS A 21 -1.00 0.10 19.35
CA LYS A 21 -1.92 0.68 20.33
C LYS A 21 -2.61 1.89 19.70
N TYR A 22 -3.89 2.08 20.01
CA TYR A 22 -4.64 3.15 19.40
C TYR A 22 -5.72 3.70 20.33
N ARG A 23 -6.17 4.91 20.03
CA ARG A 23 -7.42 5.50 20.53
C ARG A 23 -8.12 6.26 19.41
N VAL A 24 -9.46 6.33 19.54
CA VAL A 24 -10.32 7.01 18.58
C VAL A 24 -10.93 8.24 19.23
N PHE A 25 -10.93 9.37 18.51
CA PHE A 25 -11.44 10.64 18.99
C PHE A 25 -12.35 11.30 17.95
N THR A 26 -13.38 12.00 18.45
CA THR A 26 -14.33 12.78 17.63
C THR A 26 -14.24 14.27 17.94
N ASP A 27 -13.40 14.66 18.89
CA ASP A 27 -13.18 16.06 19.29
C ASP A 27 -11.68 16.34 19.45
N ALA A 28 -11.25 17.53 19.09
CA ALA A 28 -9.86 17.91 19.13
C ALA A 28 -9.31 18.11 20.56
N PRO A 29 -10.04 18.68 21.53
CA PRO A 29 -9.56 18.81 22.89
C PRO A 29 -9.15 17.49 23.54
N SER A 30 -10.02 16.45 23.47
CA SER A 30 -9.72 15.12 24.02
C SER A 30 -8.55 14.45 23.32
N ALA A 31 -8.48 14.57 21.98
CA ALA A 31 -7.37 14.05 21.19
C ALA A 31 -6.05 14.73 21.55
N CYS A 32 -6.03 16.05 21.70
CA CYS A 32 -4.85 16.81 22.11
C CYS A 32 -4.38 16.44 23.52
N ALA A 33 -5.30 16.29 24.47
CA ALA A 33 -4.95 15.85 25.82
C ALA A 33 -4.33 14.44 25.86
N TYR A 34 -4.82 13.54 25.01
CA TYR A 34 -4.22 12.21 24.86
C TYR A 34 -2.80 12.29 24.28
N ILE A 35 -2.57 13.14 23.25
CA ILE A 35 -1.24 13.36 22.68
C ILE A 35 -0.28 13.94 23.71
N ASP A 36 -0.75 14.88 24.60
CA ASP A 36 0.07 15.42 25.67
C ASP A 36 0.52 14.36 26.67
N ALA A 37 -0.32 13.35 26.92
CA ALA A 37 -0.03 12.27 27.84
C ALA A 37 0.90 11.20 27.25
N GLU A 38 0.72 10.84 25.96
CA GLU A 38 1.51 9.80 25.29
C GLU A 38 2.85 10.33 24.77
N GLY A 39 2.91 11.63 24.38
CA GLY A 39 4.09 12.24 23.77
C GLY A 39 4.22 11.96 22.26
N ALA A 40 5.44 12.16 21.74
CA ALA A 40 5.83 11.90 20.36
C ALA A 40 7.13 11.07 20.29
N PRO A 41 7.42 10.34 19.19
CA PRO A 41 6.64 10.28 17.94
C PRO A 41 5.30 9.54 18.10
N ILE A 42 4.29 9.96 17.32
CA ILE A 42 2.93 9.42 17.37
C ILE A 42 2.28 9.53 15.97
N VAL A 43 1.29 8.69 15.68
CA VAL A 43 0.64 8.69 14.36
C VAL A 43 -0.81 9.13 14.48
N VAL A 44 -1.20 10.13 13.67
CA VAL A 44 -2.58 10.63 13.58
C VAL A 44 -3.16 10.28 12.23
N LYS A 45 -4.29 9.56 12.21
CA LYS A 45 -4.94 9.09 10.99
C LYS A 45 -6.39 9.58 10.93
N ALA A 46 -6.81 10.15 9.81
CA ALA A 46 -8.24 10.33 9.51
C ALA A 46 -8.90 8.96 9.37
N ASP A 47 -10.06 8.75 9.98
CA ASP A 47 -10.72 7.45 10.03
C ASP A 47 -11.13 6.93 8.65
N GLY A 48 -11.72 7.80 7.82
CA GLY A 48 -12.24 7.42 6.51
C GLY A 48 -11.18 7.40 5.41
N LEU A 49 -11.67 7.16 4.18
CA LEU A 49 -10.84 7.20 2.97
C LEU A 49 -10.34 8.64 2.73
N ALA A 50 -9.03 8.80 2.65
CA ALA A 50 -8.36 10.08 2.41
C ALA A 50 -7.27 9.99 1.33
N LEU A 51 -7.38 9.02 0.41
CA LEU A 51 -6.49 8.80 -0.74
C LEU A 51 -4.99 8.77 -0.35
N GLY A 52 -4.68 8.12 0.79
CA GLY A 52 -3.31 8.03 1.32
C GLY A 52 -2.77 9.31 1.98
N LYS A 53 -3.54 10.41 1.99
CA LYS A 53 -3.12 11.71 2.54
C LYS A 53 -3.57 11.97 3.98
N GLY A 54 -4.45 11.12 4.52
CA GLY A 54 -5.01 11.27 5.86
C GLY A 54 -4.18 10.66 6.98
N VAL A 55 -2.86 10.52 6.81
CA VAL A 55 -1.94 9.97 7.80
C VAL A 55 -0.79 10.93 8.03
N VAL A 56 -0.58 11.30 9.29
CA VAL A 56 0.54 12.13 9.74
C VAL A 56 1.35 11.36 10.77
N VAL A 57 2.61 11.10 10.46
CA VAL A 57 3.61 10.56 11.39
C VAL A 57 4.27 11.76 12.05
N ALA A 58 3.75 12.17 13.19
CA ALA A 58 4.19 13.36 13.91
C ALA A 58 5.44 13.08 14.74
N GLN A 59 6.47 13.87 14.56
CA GLN A 59 7.72 13.78 15.30
C GLN A 59 7.67 14.61 16.59
N THR A 60 6.74 15.57 16.68
CA THR A 60 6.53 16.42 17.84
C THR A 60 5.06 16.42 18.26
N VAL A 61 4.80 16.77 19.53
CA VAL A 61 3.45 16.91 20.09
C VAL A 61 2.68 18.01 19.34
N GLU A 62 3.35 19.10 18.99
CA GLU A 62 2.78 20.24 18.27
C GLU A 62 2.32 19.83 16.86
N GLU A 63 3.14 19.06 16.15
CA GLU A 63 2.79 18.52 14.83
C GLU A 63 1.56 17.60 14.91
N ALA A 64 1.52 16.71 15.91
CA ALA A 64 0.39 15.81 16.12
C ALA A 64 -0.91 16.58 16.43
N LYS A 65 -0.85 17.59 17.31
CA LYS A 65 -2.01 18.43 17.63
C LYS A 65 -2.48 19.27 16.43
N ALA A 66 -1.54 19.78 15.63
CA ALA A 66 -1.88 20.49 14.38
C ALA A 66 -2.62 19.58 13.40
N ALA A 67 -2.15 18.33 13.25
CA ALA A 67 -2.82 17.34 12.40
C ALA A 67 -4.24 17.02 12.88
N VAL A 68 -4.44 16.83 14.19
CA VAL A 68 -5.77 16.61 14.78
C VAL A 68 -6.73 17.77 14.48
N ARG A 69 -6.28 19.02 14.70
CA ARG A 69 -7.11 20.21 14.43
C ARG A 69 -7.45 20.33 12.96
N ALA A 70 -6.46 20.18 12.08
CA ALA A 70 -6.69 20.21 10.63
C ALA A 70 -7.72 19.15 10.18
N MET A 71 -7.70 17.96 10.75
CA MET A 71 -8.63 16.89 10.40
C MET A 71 -10.03 17.12 10.96
N ILE A 72 -10.16 17.43 12.27
CA ILE A 72 -11.45 17.51 12.96
C ILE A 72 -12.09 18.92 12.84
N GLU A 73 -11.33 19.98 13.08
CA GLU A 73 -11.85 21.36 13.16
C GLU A 73 -11.91 21.98 11.76
N ASP A 74 -10.81 21.94 11.01
CA ASP A 74 -10.73 22.52 9.66
C ASP A 74 -11.35 21.62 8.57
N LYS A 75 -11.73 20.38 8.95
CA LYS A 75 -12.37 19.38 8.05
C LYS A 75 -11.62 19.14 6.74
N THR A 76 -10.28 19.14 6.78
CA THR A 76 -9.43 18.99 5.60
C THR A 76 -9.79 17.76 4.74
N PHE A 77 -10.33 16.70 5.37
CA PHE A 77 -10.79 15.49 4.72
C PHE A 77 -12.32 15.32 4.77
N GLY A 78 -13.08 16.40 5.01
CA GLY A 78 -14.53 16.36 5.12
C GLY A 78 -15.00 15.34 6.17
N GLN A 79 -15.98 14.51 5.84
CA GLN A 79 -16.50 13.47 6.74
C GLN A 79 -15.46 12.40 7.13
N SER A 80 -14.46 12.14 6.28
CA SER A 80 -13.39 11.19 6.59
C SER A 80 -12.51 11.64 7.75
N GLY A 81 -12.41 12.93 7.99
CA GLY A 81 -11.67 13.53 9.10
C GLY A 81 -12.51 13.85 10.35
N ALA A 82 -13.82 13.61 10.32
CA ALA A 82 -14.71 13.87 11.48
C ALA A 82 -14.37 13.01 12.70
N ARG A 83 -13.61 11.95 12.50
CA ARG A 83 -13.06 11.05 13.52
C ARG A 83 -11.59 10.78 13.19
N VAL A 84 -10.74 10.77 14.21
CA VAL A 84 -9.32 10.45 14.06
C VAL A 84 -8.96 9.22 14.89
N VAL A 85 -8.01 8.45 14.38
CA VAL A 85 -7.36 7.34 15.06
C VAL A 85 -5.95 7.79 15.40
N ILE A 86 -5.59 7.79 16.67
CA ILE A 86 -4.25 8.10 17.15
C ILE A 86 -3.58 6.78 17.54
N GLU A 87 -2.41 6.52 16.98
CA GLU A 87 -1.69 5.25 17.13
C GLU A 87 -0.28 5.47 17.68
N GLU A 88 0.23 4.50 18.44
CA GLU A 88 1.65 4.46 18.76
C GLU A 88 2.48 4.43 17.47
N TYR A 89 3.62 5.09 17.49
CA TYR A 89 4.59 5.01 16.40
C TYR A 89 5.28 3.63 16.43
N MET A 90 5.21 2.90 15.32
CA MET A 90 5.89 1.62 15.16
C MET A 90 7.14 1.80 14.32
N GLU A 91 8.20 1.06 14.66
CA GLU A 91 9.47 1.05 13.92
C GLU A 91 9.74 -0.33 13.34
N GLY A 92 10.22 -0.36 12.11
CA GLY A 92 10.62 -1.58 11.40
C GLY A 92 10.45 -1.46 9.89
N PRO A 93 10.90 -2.46 9.12
CA PRO A 93 10.60 -2.54 7.70
C PRO A 93 9.11 -2.71 7.45
N GLU A 94 8.59 -1.97 6.47
CA GLU A 94 7.23 -2.17 5.96
C GLU A 94 7.19 -3.34 4.97
N VAL A 95 6.09 -4.09 5.02
CA VAL A 95 5.81 -5.21 4.11
C VAL A 95 4.37 -5.11 3.63
N SER A 96 4.18 -5.28 2.33
CA SER A 96 2.87 -5.41 1.71
C SER A 96 2.64 -6.87 1.32
N VAL A 97 1.54 -7.46 1.79
CA VAL A 97 1.11 -8.80 1.37
C VAL A 97 -0.31 -8.72 0.83
N LEU A 98 -0.44 -8.84 -0.48
CA LEU A 98 -1.72 -8.99 -1.13
C LEU A 98 -2.16 -10.45 -1.01
N SER A 99 -3.44 -10.70 -0.81
CA SER A 99 -3.94 -12.06 -0.66
C SER A 99 -5.27 -12.23 -1.38
N PHE A 100 -5.44 -13.34 -2.09
CA PHE A 100 -6.77 -13.76 -2.53
C PHE A 100 -7.52 -14.40 -1.37
N THR A 101 -8.80 -14.10 -1.23
CA THR A 101 -9.66 -14.77 -0.26
C THR A 101 -11.11 -14.87 -0.74
N ASP A 102 -11.73 -16.01 -0.50
CA ASP A 102 -13.14 -16.23 -0.76
C ASP A 102 -14.01 -16.09 0.52
N GLY A 103 -13.38 -15.61 1.61
CA GLY A 103 -14.01 -15.44 2.92
C GLY A 103 -13.84 -16.64 3.86
N GLU A 104 -13.32 -17.76 3.38
CA GLU A 104 -12.96 -18.97 4.14
C GLU A 104 -11.50 -19.33 3.95
N ALA A 105 -11.08 -19.53 2.72
CA ALA A 105 -9.69 -19.72 2.33
C ALA A 105 -8.99 -18.38 2.10
N LEU A 106 -7.67 -18.37 2.32
CA LEU A 106 -6.81 -17.25 2.03
C LEU A 106 -5.50 -17.75 1.42
N VAL A 107 -5.13 -17.17 0.26
CA VAL A 107 -3.88 -17.47 -0.45
C VAL A 107 -3.08 -16.20 -0.57
N PRO A 108 -2.00 -16.02 0.23
CA PRO A 108 -1.11 -14.88 0.10
C PRO A 108 -0.35 -14.92 -1.23
N MET A 109 -0.17 -13.76 -1.82
CA MET A 109 0.72 -13.56 -2.97
C MET A 109 2.17 -13.39 -2.49
N VAL A 110 3.10 -13.29 -3.41
CA VAL A 110 4.49 -12.90 -3.10
C VAL A 110 4.48 -11.56 -2.37
N SER A 111 5.23 -11.47 -1.26
CA SER A 111 5.35 -10.21 -0.51
C SER A 111 6.01 -9.12 -1.33
N SER A 112 5.68 -7.86 -1.08
CA SER A 112 6.28 -6.73 -1.76
C SER A 112 6.73 -5.64 -0.78
N MET A 113 7.55 -4.73 -1.27
CA MET A 113 7.97 -3.54 -0.56
C MET A 113 7.72 -2.34 -1.47
N ASP A 114 6.84 -1.45 -1.02
CA ASP A 114 6.57 -0.16 -1.66
C ASP A 114 7.60 0.89 -1.20
N HIS A 115 8.01 1.77 -2.11
CA HIS A 115 8.93 2.87 -1.87
C HIS A 115 8.13 4.18 -1.88
N LYS A 116 7.71 4.63 -0.70
CA LYS A 116 6.76 5.75 -0.56
C LYS A 116 7.39 7.12 -0.66
N ARG A 117 8.69 7.26 -0.43
CA ARG A 117 9.37 8.56 -0.45
C ARG A 117 9.70 8.99 -1.87
N ALA A 118 9.52 10.30 -2.14
CA ALA A 118 9.68 10.87 -3.47
C ALA A 118 11.14 10.99 -3.94
N LEU A 119 12.11 10.96 -3.03
CA LEU A 119 13.52 11.24 -3.32
C LEU A 119 14.42 10.11 -2.82
N ASP A 120 15.61 10.04 -3.39
CA ASP A 120 16.67 9.10 -3.03
C ASP A 120 17.01 9.10 -1.54
N GLY A 121 17.39 7.93 -1.05
CA GLY A 121 17.78 7.75 0.36
C GLY A 121 16.62 7.86 1.33
N ASP A 122 15.41 7.48 0.93
CA ASP A 122 14.17 7.53 1.72
C ASP A 122 13.86 8.94 2.23
N LYS A 123 14.03 9.94 1.36
CA LYS A 123 13.84 11.36 1.65
C LYS A 123 12.64 11.95 0.90
N GLY A 124 12.32 13.19 1.26
CA GLY A 124 11.21 13.92 0.63
C GLY A 124 9.83 13.55 1.20
N PRO A 125 8.76 14.05 0.58
CA PRO A 125 7.39 13.78 1.02
C PRO A 125 6.96 12.34 0.71
N ASN A 126 6.00 11.84 1.47
CA ASN A 126 5.29 10.60 1.14
C ASN A 126 4.50 10.76 -0.16
N THR A 127 4.46 9.70 -0.94
CA THR A 127 3.74 9.60 -2.21
C THR A 127 2.74 8.43 -2.17
N GLY A 128 2.10 8.16 -3.30
CA GLY A 128 1.31 6.94 -3.49
C GLY A 128 2.15 5.69 -3.79
N GLY A 129 3.48 5.80 -3.74
CA GLY A 129 4.47 4.77 -4.13
C GLY A 129 5.25 5.18 -5.38
N MET A 130 6.57 5.21 -5.28
CA MET A 130 7.50 5.51 -6.39
C MET A 130 8.02 4.24 -7.07
N GLY A 131 7.60 3.09 -6.59
CA GLY A 131 7.94 1.79 -7.12
C GLY A 131 7.77 0.72 -6.06
N ALA A 132 7.81 -0.53 -6.51
CA ALA A 132 7.74 -1.68 -5.63
C ALA A 132 8.67 -2.79 -6.09
N VAL A 133 9.16 -3.56 -5.13
CA VAL A 133 9.91 -4.80 -5.40
C VAL A 133 9.20 -6.00 -4.79
N ALA A 134 9.31 -7.15 -5.42
CA ALA A 134 8.81 -8.42 -4.96
C ALA A 134 9.84 -9.54 -5.26
N PRO A 135 10.12 -10.44 -4.30
CA PRO A 135 9.66 -10.46 -2.91
C PRO A 135 10.27 -9.35 -2.05
N ASN A 136 9.64 -9.04 -0.92
CA ASN A 136 10.21 -8.16 0.09
C ASN A 136 11.41 -8.86 0.77
N PRO A 137 12.60 -8.24 0.80
CA PRO A 137 13.82 -8.89 1.30
C PRO A 137 13.82 -9.17 2.82
N TYR A 138 12.94 -8.50 3.57
CA TYR A 138 12.82 -8.68 5.03
C TYR A 138 11.77 -9.72 5.42
N TYR A 139 10.93 -10.18 4.48
CA TYR A 139 9.83 -11.10 4.75
C TYR A 139 10.26 -12.55 4.59
N THR A 140 10.75 -13.14 5.67
CA THR A 140 11.23 -14.54 5.69
C THR A 140 10.06 -15.55 5.75
N LYS A 141 10.36 -16.83 5.56
CA LYS A 141 9.37 -17.92 5.68
C LYS A 141 8.79 -18.02 7.09
N GLU A 142 9.60 -17.75 8.10
CA GLU A 142 9.21 -17.77 9.51
C GLU A 142 8.21 -16.64 9.80
N ILE A 143 8.51 -15.43 9.32
CA ILE A 143 7.60 -14.27 9.42
C ILE A 143 6.32 -14.53 8.65
N ALA A 144 6.39 -15.16 7.47
CA ALA A 144 5.22 -15.51 6.69
C ALA A 144 4.30 -16.50 7.44
N ALA A 145 4.87 -17.50 8.09
CA ALA A 145 4.12 -18.45 8.92
C ALA A 145 3.46 -17.75 10.12
N GLU A 146 4.20 -16.88 10.81
CA GLU A 146 3.68 -16.07 11.92
C GLU A 146 2.52 -15.15 11.47
N CYS A 147 2.68 -14.47 10.33
CA CYS A 147 1.63 -13.63 9.76
C CYS A 147 0.38 -14.44 9.40
N MET A 148 0.56 -15.64 8.83
CA MET A 148 -0.56 -16.52 8.48
C MET A 148 -1.35 -16.91 9.73
N GLU A 149 -0.67 -17.34 10.79
CA GLU A 149 -1.28 -17.82 12.03
C GLU A 149 -1.91 -16.70 12.85
N ASN A 150 -1.21 -15.57 13.02
CA ASN A 150 -1.58 -14.53 13.98
C ASN A 150 -2.30 -13.34 13.35
N ILE A 151 -2.24 -13.17 12.02
CA ILE A 151 -2.81 -12.01 11.33
C ILE A 151 -3.81 -12.42 10.25
N PHE A 152 -3.39 -13.19 9.24
CA PHE A 152 -4.18 -13.38 8.03
C PHE A 152 -5.43 -14.22 8.29
N LEU A 153 -5.27 -15.42 8.81
CA LEU A 153 -6.40 -16.28 9.12
C LEU A 153 -7.30 -15.70 10.24
N PRO A 154 -6.76 -15.10 11.32
CA PRO A 154 -7.59 -14.40 12.30
C PRO A 154 -8.42 -13.27 11.69
N THR A 155 -7.86 -12.47 10.74
CA THR A 155 -8.59 -11.39 10.07
C THR A 155 -9.82 -11.92 9.30
N ILE A 156 -9.66 -12.97 8.50
CA ILE A 156 -10.75 -13.54 7.72
C ILE A 156 -11.82 -14.15 8.64
N ARG A 157 -11.39 -14.86 9.69
CA ARG A 157 -12.30 -15.42 10.71
C ARG A 157 -13.06 -14.33 11.46
N ALA A 158 -12.39 -13.24 11.81
CA ALA A 158 -12.99 -12.08 12.47
C ALA A 158 -14.07 -11.44 11.60
N MET A 159 -13.78 -11.15 10.32
CA MET A 159 -14.75 -10.58 9.38
C MET A 159 -15.98 -11.48 9.23
N ARG A 160 -15.78 -12.79 9.19
CA ARG A 160 -16.84 -13.77 9.10
C ARG A 160 -17.68 -13.82 10.39
N ALA A 161 -17.04 -13.78 11.56
CA ALA A 161 -17.71 -13.75 12.86
C ALA A 161 -18.55 -12.48 13.07
N GLU A 162 -18.13 -11.35 12.47
CA GLU A 162 -18.91 -10.10 12.44
C GLU A 162 -20.05 -10.12 11.38
N GLY A 163 -20.28 -11.25 10.70
CA GLY A 163 -21.31 -11.38 9.66
C GLY A 163 -20.97 -10.60 8.37
N ARG A 164 -19.71 -10.28 8.16
CA ARG A 164 -19.19 -9.48 7.03
C ARG A 164 -18.03 -10.20 6.32
N PRO A 165 -18.24 -11.43 5.81
CA PRO A 165 -17.18 -12.16 5.13
C PRO A 165 -16.66 -11.34 3.94
N PHE A 166 -15.34 -11.23 3.82
CA PHE A 166 -14.70 -10.51 2.72
C PHE A 166 -14.27 -11.49 1.62
N ARG A 167 -14.57 -11.17 0.38
CA ARG A 167 -14.12 -11.89 -0.82
C ARG A 167 -13.42 -10.95 -1.77
N GLY A 168 -12.29 -11.36 -2.30
CA GLY A 168 -11.50 -10.55 -3.25
C GLY A 168 -10.03 -10.50 -2.91
N CYS A 169 -9.38 -9.40 -3.28
CA CYS A 169 -8.01 -9.12 -2.91
C CYS A 169 -7.96 -8.31 -1.61
N LEU A 170 -7.43 -8.92 -0.56
CA LEU A 170 -7.17 -8.23 0.71
C LEU A 170 -5.67 -7.94 0.82
N TYR A 171 -5.36 -6.66 0.95
CA TYR A 171 -4.01 -6.17 1.15
C TYR A 171 -3.76 -5.97 2.64
N PHE A 172 -2.72 -6.59 3.16
CA PHE A 172 -2.18 -6.41 4.49
C PHE A 172 -0.95 -5.51 4.43
N GLY A 173 -1.05 -4.29 4.97
CA GLY A 173 0.10 -3.43 5.26
C GLY A 173 0.66 -3.80 6.62
N LEU A 174 1.89 -4.26 6.68
CA LEU A 174 2.54 -4.77 7.89
C LEU A 174 3.77 -3.94 8.23
N MET A 175 4.08 -3.87 9.52
CA MET A 175 5.35 -3.40 10.07
C MET A 175 6.03 -4.57 10.79
N LEU A 176 7.27 -4.88 10.42
CA LEU A 176 8.07 -5.91 11.10
C LEU A 176 8.77 -5.27 12.30
N THR A 177 8.07 -5.26 13.43
CA THR A 177 8.60 -4.67 14.67
C THR A 177 9.51 -5.64 15.43
N LYS A 178 10.23 -5.16 16.44
CA LYS A 178 11.04 -5.99 17.35
C LYS A 178 10.21 -7.02 18.12
N SER A 179 8.89 -6.79 18.26
CA SER A 179 7.96 -7.70 18.94
C SER A 179 7.15 -8.58 17.98
N GLY A 180 7.57 -8.69 16.72
CA GLY A 180 6.89 -9.43 15.66
C GLY A 180 6.15 -8.55 14.68
N PRO A 181 5.50 -9.15 13.65
CA PRO A 181 4.75 -8.42 12.64
C PRO A 181 3.46 -7.83 13.25
N LYS A 182 3.15 -6.59 12.89
CA LYS A 182 1.92 -5.89 13.28
C LYS A 182 1.23 -5.28 12.06
N VAL A 183 -0.09 -5.29 12.05
CA VAL A 183 -0.89 -4.65 10.99
C VAL A 183 -0.83 -3.12 11.13
N VAL A 184 -0.44 -2.45 10.06
CA VAL A 184 -0.49 -0.99 9.90
C VAL A 184 -1.86 -0.57 9.38
N GLU A 185 -2.32 -1.27 8.33
CA GLU A 185 -3.61 -1.02 7.68
C GLU A 185 -4.06 -2.20 6.80
N TYR A 186 -5.33 -2.19 6.44
CA TYR A 186 -5.90 -3.05 5.40
C TYR A 186 -6.34 -2.21 4.21
N ASN A 187 -6.20 -2.78 3.00
CA ASN A 187 -6.88 -2.29 1.81
C ASN A 187 -7.67 -3.43 1.16
N CYS A 188 -8.88 -3.13 0.67
CA CYS A 188 -9.80 -4.12 0.10
C CYS A 188 -9.70 -4.15 -1.44
N ARG A 189 -8.49 -4.10 -1.96
CA ARG A 189 -8.14 -3.97 -3.37
C ARG A 189 -6.69 -4.38 -3.62
N PHE A 190 -6.35 -4.50 -4.89
CA PHE A 190 -4.94 -4.57 -5.30
C PHE A 190 -4.19 -3.29 -4.94
N GLY A 191 -2.88 -3.41 -4.67
CA GLY A 191 -1.97 -2.28 -4.44
C GLY A 191 -1.50 -1.64 -5.74
N ASP A 192 -1.05 -0.41 -5.67
CA ASP A 192 -0.42 0.34 -6.76
C ASP A 192 0.72 1.19 -6.17
N PRO A 193 2.00 0.81 -6.36
CA PRO A 193 2.54 0.00 -7.45
C PRO A 193 2.81 -1.50 -7.14
N GLU A 194 2.37 -2.05 -6.04
CA GLU A 194 2.71 -3.43 -5.64
C GLU A 194 2.22 -4.47 -6.65
N THR A 195 1.02 -4.27 -7.22
CA THR A 195 0.44 -5.19 -8.20
C THR A 195 1.33 -5.36 -9.43
N GLN A 196 1.95 -4.28 -9.87
CA GLN A 196 2.86 -4.26 -11.03
C GLN A 196 4.17 -5.04 -10.77
N ALA A 197 4.51 -5.29 -9.50
CA ALA A 197 5.64 -6.14 -9.14
C ALA A 197 5.23 -7.58 -8.79
N VAL A 198 4.03 -7.77 -8.20
CA VAL A 198 3.56 -9.07 -7.70
C VAL A 198 2.96 -9.94 -8.79
N LEU A 199 2.03 -9.39 -9.60
CA LEU A 199 1.32 -10.17 -10.61
C LEU A 199 2.20 -10.69 -11.76
N PRO A 200 3.28 -10.03 -12.20
CA PRO A 200 4.21 -10.62 -13.16
C PRO A 200 4.88 -11.90 -12.69
N LEU A 201 4.87 -12.18 -11.39
CA LEU A 201 5.38 -13.42 -10.80
C LEU A 201 4.31 -14.52 -10.71
N LEU A 202 3.03 -14.22 -10.93
CA LEU A 202 1.95 -15.20 -10.92
C LEU A 202 2.06 -16.11 -12.16
N LYS A 203 2.09 -17.43 -11.93
CA LYS A 203 2.09 -18.44 -12.98
C LYS A 203 0.68 -18.93 -13.34
N SER A 204 -0.20 -18.95 -12.35
CA SER A 204 -1.58 -19.37 -12.53
C SER A 204 -2.36 -18.34 -13.35
N ASP A 205 -3.38 -18.77 -14.07
CA ASP A 205 -4.28 -17.85 -14.78
C ASP A 205 -5.06 -16.99 -13.77
N LEU A 206 -4.87 -15.67 -13.84
CA LEU A 206 -5.46 -14.73 -12.90
C LEU A 206 -6.99 -14.76 -12.92
N LEU A 207 -7.59 -14.92 -14.11
CA LEU A 207 -9.05 -14.98 -14.23
C LEU A 207 -9.61 -16.21 -13.52
N THR A 208 -8.97 -17.35 -13.66
CA THR A 208 -9.32 -18.59 -12.96
C THR A 208 -9.26 -18.40 -11.44
N VAL A 209 -8.20 -17.76 -10.93
CA VAL A 209 -8.06 -17.49 -9.50
C VAL A 209 -9.14 -16.52 -9.01
N MET A 210 -9.45 -15.46 -9.77
CA MET A 210 -10.53 -14.52 -9.44
C MET A 210 -11.91 -15.19 -9.43
N GLN A 211 -12.16 -16.09 -10.37
CA GLN A 211 -13.40 -16.89 -10.40
C GLN A 211 -13.50 -17.80 -9.18
N ALA A 212 -12.42 -18.51 -8.82
CA ALA A 212 -12.38 -19.34 -7.60
C ALA A 212 -12.63 -18.50 -6.34
N THR A 213 -12.04 -17.31 -6.25
CA THR A 213 -12.27 -16.35 -5.16
C THR A 213 -13.75 -15.96 -5.06
N THR A 214 -14.40 -15.67 -6.19
CA THR A 214 -15.82 -15.26 -6.22
C THR A 214 -16.75 -16.42 -5.92
N ASN A 215 -16.45 -17.61 -6.44
CA ASN A 215 -17.30 -18.80 -6.33
C ASN A 215 -17.17 -19.52 -4.96
N GLY A 216 -16.17 -19.16 -4.13
CA GLY A 216 -15.94 -19.83 -2.86
C GLY A 216 -15.25 -21.19 -3.01
N THR A 217 -14.40 -21.33 -4.04
CA THR A 217 -13.67 -22.58 -4.36
C THR A 217 -12.15 -22.35 -4.33
N LEU A 218 -11.69 -21.29 -3.66
CA LEU A 218 -10.28 -20.94 -3.62
C LEU A 218 -9.41 -22.02 -2.94
N ALA A 219 -9.98 -22.77 -2.00
CA ALA A 219 -9.30 -23.89 -1.33
C ALA A 219 -8.90 -25.02 -2.30
N ASP A 220 -9.65 -25.18 -3.38
CA ASP A 220 -9.42 -26.22 -4.40
C ASP A 220 -8.57 -25.70 -5.57
N ALA A 221 -8.28 -24.39 -5.61
CA ALA A 221 -7.52 -23.76 -6.69
C ALA A 221 -6.02 -23.88 -6.44
N SER A 222 -5.27 -24.26 -7.48
CA SER A 222 -3.81 -24.16 -7.44
C SER A 222 -3.40 -22.73 -7.81
N VAL A 223 -2.78 -22.01 -6.87
CA VAL A 223 -2.25 -20.66 -7.09
C VAL A 223 -0.75 -20.70 -6.92
N GLU A 224 -0.04 -20.57 -8.03
CA GLU A 224 1.41 -20.71 -8.08
C GLU A 224 2.09 -19.41 -8.49
N PHE A 225 3.22 -19.11 -7.86
CA PHE A 225 4.09 -17.99 -8.19
C PHE A 225 5.47 -18.47 -8.63
N SER A 226 6.13 -17.67 -9.46
CA SER A 226 7.54 -17.84 -9.81
C SER A 226 8.43 -17.66 -8.58
N THR A 227 9.57 -18.34 -8.56
CA THR A 227 10.62 -18.15 -7.55
C THR A 227 11.54 -16.96 -7.85
N GLY A 228 11.32 -16.25 -8.96
CA GLY A 228 12.07 -15.06 -9.34
C GLY A 228 11.68 -13.82 -8.52
N SER A 229 12.14 -12.69 -9.00
CA SER A 229 11.87 -11.37 -8.43
C SER A 229 11.35 -10.42 -9.50
N ALA A 230 10.64 -9.38 -9.11
CA ALA A 230 10.20 -8.31 -9.98
C ALA A 230 10.41 -6.95 -9.32
N CYS A 231 10.62 -5.93 -10.15
CA CYS A 231 10.72 -4.53 -9.74
C CYS A 231 9.86 -3.70 -10.67
N CYS A 232 9.02 -2.83 -10.10
CA CYS A 232 8.31 -1.78 -10.81
C CYS A 232 8.91 -0.44 -10.42
N VAL A 233 9.36 0.35 -11.39
CA VAL A 233 9.81 1.74 -11.22
C VAL A 233 8.71 2.66 -11.72
N VAL A 234 8.27 3.60 -10.89
CA VAL A 234 7.27 4.60 -11.27
C VAL A 234 7.97 5.81 -11.89
N LEU A 235 7.56 6.15 -13.11
CA LEU A 235 7.95 7.39 -13.78
C LEU A 235 6.91 8.45 -13.46
N ALA A 236 7.33 9.51 -12.79
CA ALA A 236 6.47 10.56 -12.27
C ALA A 236 6.75 11.92 -12.92
N SER A 237 5.76 12.81 -12.86
CA SER A 237 5.90 14.22 -13.23
C SER A 237 6.64 14.99 -12.13
N GLU A 238 7.66 15.76 -12.48
CA GLU A 238 8.39 16.62 -11.54
C GLU A 238 7.44 17.50 -10.74
N GLY A 239 7.68 17.57 -9.43
CA GLY A 239 6.81 18.26 -8.47
C GLY A 239 5.79 17.35 -7.75
N TYR A 240 5.52 16.14 -8.26
CA TYR A 240 4.71 15.16 -7.54
C TYR A 240 5.36 14.79 -6.18
N PRO A 241 4.64 14.62 -5.07
CA PRO A 241 3.17 14.55 -4.92
C PRO A 241 2.48 15.92 -4.71
N LYS A 242 3.20 17.02 -4.84
CA LYS A 242 2.67 18.38 -4.74
C LYS A 242 2.12 18.83 -6.09
N LYS A 243 2.38 20.10 -6.47
CA LYS A 243 1.96 20.66 -7.74
C LYS A 243 2.91 20.21 -8.85
N TYR A 244 2.36 19.71 -9.94
CA TYR A 244 3.09 19.29 -11.15
C TYR A 244 2.37 19.77 -12.40
N GLU A 245 3.11 19.87 -13.50
CA GLU A 245 2.57 20.13 -14.83
C GLU A 245 2.29 18.82 -15.58
N SER A 246 1.36 18.84 -16.52
CA SER A 246 0.96 17.70 -17.34
C SER A 246 0.67 18.13 -18.78
N GLY A 247 0.39 17.17 -19.66
CA GLY A 247 0.14 17.42 -21.08
C GLY A 247 1.38 17.27 -21.96
N PHE A 248 2.48 16.75 -21.40
CA PHE A 248 3.71 16.50 -22.16
C PHE A 248 3.60 15.20 -22.95
N PRO A 249 4.02 15.19 -24.24
CA PRO A 249 4.10 13.98 -25.03
C PRO A 249 5.03 12.94 -24.38
N ILE A 250 4.58 11.68 -24.40
CA ILE A 250 5.33 10.54 -23.92
C ILE A 250 5.83 9.76 -25.12
N THR A 251 7.13 9.54 -25.20
CA THR A 251 7.76 8.63 -26.16
C THR A 251 8.32 7.42 -25.43
N MET A 252 8.28 6.26 -26.08
CA MET A 252 8.88 5.04 -25.50
C MET A 252 9.34 4.09 -26.60
N SER A 253 10.39 3.33 -26.30
CA SER A 253 10.85 2.24 -27.16
C SER A 253 9.84 1.08 -27.14
N GLU A 254 9.83 0.23 -28.16
CA GLU A 254 8.99 -0.96 -28.22
C GLU A 254 9.25 -1.90 -27.04
N GLU A 255 10.51 -2.05 -26.63
CA GLU A 255 10.90 -2.85 -25.47
C GLU A 255 10.29 -2.29 -24.18
N ALA A 256 10.40 -0.99 -23.95
CA ALA A 256 9.80 -0.34 -22.75
C ALA A 256 8.27 -0.44 -22.77
N ALA A 257 7.63 -0.27 -23.93
CA ALA A 257 6.18 -0.35 -24.09
C ALA A 257 5.62 -1.73 -23.71
N ALA A 258 6.33 -2.81 -24.03
CA ALA A 258 5.95 -4.18 -23.66
C ALA A 258 6.00 -4.44 -22.14
N HIS A 259 6.67 -3.58 -21.37
CA HIS A 259 6.87 -3.68 -19.93
C HIS A 259 6.24 -2.52 -19.14
N CYS A 260 5.33 -1.77 -19.78
CA CYS A 260 4.75 -0.54 -19.27
C CYS A 260 3.31 -0.74 -18.76
N TYR A 261 3.05 -0.24 -17.57
CA TYR A 261 1.71 -0.07 -17.02
C TYR A 261 1.35 1.42 -17.04
N VAL A 262 0.26 1.75 -17.72
CA VAL A 262 -0.21 3.14 -17.84
C VAL A 262 -1.00 3.54 -16.60
N ALA A 263 -0.63 4.67 -15.98
CA ALA A 263 -1.30 5.23 -14.81
C ALA A 263 -1.86 6.64 -15.14
N GLY A 264 -1.14 7.70 -14.78
CA GLY A 264 -1.53 9.09 -15.03
C GLY A 264 -1.19 9.56 -16.44
N ALA A 265 -1.68 8.88 -17.46
CA ALA A 265 -1.52 9.28 -18.85
C ALA A 265 -2.87 9.27 -19.58
N LYS A 266 -2.99 10.03 -20.66
CA LYS A 266 -4.16 10.07 -21.54
C LYS A 266 -3.75 10.04 -23.00
N LYS A 267 -4.61 9.49 -23.85
CA LYS A 267 -4.42 9.49 -25.29
C LYS A 267 -5.06 10.74 -25.90
N ASP A 268 -4.33 11.41 -26.82
CA ASP A 268 -4.80 12.52 -27.62
C ASP A 268 -4.41 12.24 -29.08
N GLY A 269 -5.39 11.87 -29.91
CA GLY A 269 -5.13 11.27 -31.20
C GLY A 269 -4.27 10.00 -31.06
N ASP A 270 -3.12 9.99 -31.72
CA ASP A 270 -2.13 8.89 -31.63
C ASP A 270 -1.03 9.14 -30.60
N THR A 271 -1.05 10.28 -29.91
CA THR A 271 -0.06 10.68 -28.95
C THR A 271 -0.50 10.34 -27.52
N LEU A 272 0.39 9.74 -26.73
CA LEU A 272 0.20 9.57 -25.30
C LEU A 272 0.76 10.79 -24.57
N LEU A 273 -0.04 11.41 -23.69
CA LEU A 273 0.33 12.59 -22.92
C LEU A 273 0.30 12.32 -21.42
N THR A 274 1.20 12.97 -20.66
CA THR A 274 1.13 12.97 -19.20
C THR A 274 -0.18 13.60 -18.72
N ALA A 275 -0.83 13.01 -17.71
CA ALA A 275 -2.12 13.46 -17.17
C ALA A 275 -2.21 13.30 -15.64
N GLY A 276 -1.14 12.89 -14.97
CA GLY A 276 -1.10 12.65 -13.53
C GLY A 276 0.29 12.80 -12.95
N GLY A 277 0.38 12.69 -11.62
CA GLY A 277 1.66 12.74 -10.92
C GLY A 277 2.49 11.48 -11.16
N ARG A 278 1.93 10.29 -10.90
CA ARG A 278 2.51 9.00 -11.33
C ARG A 278 1.99 8.72 -12.73
N VAL A 279 2.90 8.69 -13.69
CA VAL A 279 2.54 8.66 -15.12
C VAL A 279 2.53 7.24 -15.65
N LEU A 280 3.61 6.49 -15.44
CA LEU A 280 3.80 5.12 -15.91
C LEU A 280 4.49 4.28 -14.82
N GLY A 281 4.26 2.97 -14.84
CA GLY A 281 5.06 1.99 -14.11
C GLY A 281 5.82 1.10 -15.09
N ILE A 282 7.13 1.00 -14.95
CA ILE A 282 7.97 0.15 -15.79
C ILE A 282 8.43 -1.04 -14.96
N THR A 283 8.13 -2.25 -15.43
CA THR A 283 8.36 -3.47 -14.65
C THR A 283 9.30 -4.42 -15.36
N ALA A 284 10.24 -4.98 -14.61
CA ALA A 284 11.05 -6.12 -15.04
C ALA A 284 10.95 -7.27 -14.04
N ALA A 285 10.94 -8.50 -14.55
CA ALA A 285 11.06 -9.72 -13.77
C ALA A 285 12.36 -10.44 -14.13
N ALA A 286 13.04 -11.01 -13.12
CA ALA A 286 14.32 -11.69 -13.30
C ALA A 286 14.52 -12.77 -12.21
N PRO A 287 15.50 -13.67 -12.35
CA PRO A 287 15.78 -14.68 -11.33
C PRO A 287 16.20 -14.10 -9.97
N THR A 288 16.80 -12.91 -9.94
CA THR A 288 17.23 -12.24 -8.70
C THR A 288 16.67 -10.82 -8.60
N LEU A 289 16.49 -10.33 -7.39
CA LEU A 289 16.00 -8.98 -7.15
C LEU A 289 16.91 -7.91 -7.79
N ARG A 290 18.23 -8.08 -7.67
CA ARG A 290 19.20 -7.17 -8.28
C ARG A 290 18.99 -7.07 -9.80
N ALA A 291 18.89 -8.21 -10.49
CA ALA A 291 18.68 -8.24 -11.93
C ALA A 291 17.31 -7.64 -12.35
N ALA A 292 16.27 -7.84 -11.53
CA ALA A 292 14.97 -7.21 -11.75
C ALA A 292 15.03 -5.68 -11.63
N VAL A 293 15.72 -5.16 -10.61
CA VAL A 293 15.93 -3.73 -10.42
C VAL A 293 16.74 -3.13 -11.58
N GLU A 294 17.89 -3.69 -11.91
CA GLU A 294 18.72 -3.25 -13.04
C GLU A 294 17.94 -3.28 -14.37
N GLY A 295 17.13 -4.32 -14.57
CA GLY A 295 16.27 -4.46 -15.75
C GLY A 295 15.17 -3.39 -15.83
N ALA A 296 14.50 -3.09 -14.72
CA ALA A 296 13.44 -2.08 -14.67
C ALA A 296 13.98 -0.66 -14.95
N TYR A 297 15.13 -0.29 -14.36
CA TYR A 297 15.77 1.00 -14.64
C TYR A 297 16.27 1.11 -16.08
N ARG A 298 16.90 0.05 -16.63
CA ARG A 298 17.32 0.02 -18.04
C ARG A 298 16.13 0.22 -18.99
N LEU A 299 14.98 -0.41 -18.72
CA LEU A 299 13.77 -0.21 -19.51
C LEU A 299 13.20 1.21 -19.34
N ALA A 300 13.28 1.79 -18.15
CA ALA A 300 12.83 3.15 -17.85
C ALA A 300 13.63 4.23 -18.62
N GLU A 301 14.90 3.95 -18.98
CA GLU A 301 15.70 4.82 -19.88
C GLU A 301 15.10 4.91 -21.29
N GLY A 302 14.36 3.85 -21.72
CA GLY A 302 13.65 3.82 -23.01
C GLY A 302 12.36 4.63 -23.06
N VAL A 303 12.00 5.35 -21.98
CA VAL A 303 10.81 6.19 -21.90
C VAL A 303 11.23 7.64 -21.66
N ASP A 304 10.62 8.59 -22.38
CA ASP A 304 10.88 10.01 -22.19
C ASP A 304 9.61 10.86 -22.22
N PHE A 305 9.59 11.89 -21.35
CA PHE A 305 8.71 13.03 -21.33
C PHE A 305 9.33 14.18 -20.56
N ALA A 306 8.98 15.44 -20.89
CA ALA A 306 9.77 16.65 -20.56
C ALA A 306 10.09 16.85 -19.06
N ASN A 307 9.21 16.40 -18.15
CA ASN A 307 9.41 16.58 -16.70
C ASN A 307 9.45 15.22 -15.97
N LYS A 308 10.03 14.20 -16.61
CA LYS A 308 10.19 12.86 -16.04
C LYS A 308 11.17 12.83 -14.88
N TYR A 309 10.76 12.16 -13.78
CA TYR A 309 11.67 11.69 -12.73
C TYR A 309 11.22 10.34 -12.17
N CYS A 310 12.14 9.62 -11.52
CA CYS A 310 11.87 8.36 -10.81
C CYS A 310 12.79 8.21 -9.60
#